data_09a5b53a96457a59739a1b001c8be5a8
#
_entry.id   09a5b53a96457a59739a1b001c8be5a8
#
_cell.length_a   1.000
_cell.length_b   1.000
_cell.length_c   1.000
_cell.angle_alpha   90.00
_cell.angle_beta   90.00
_cell.angle_gamma   90.00
#
_symmetry.space_group_name_H-M   'P 1'
#
loop_
_entity.id
_entity.type
_entity.pdbx_description
1 polymer ?
#
loop_
_entity_poly.entity_id
_entity_poly.type
_entity_poly.pdbx_seq_one_letter_code
_entity_poly.pdbx_strand_id
1 'polypeptide(L)'
;MRAPFQILAIPYRMVDGALKYCVFHRSDCDEWQFIAGGGEDAETPLEAAKREAFEEGGARSDAWIELKSLSYLPVTVISEKCRRHWSEDTYVIPEYSFGFECRDDIKLSREHAEYVWLTYDVAMKKLKWDSNRTALYELNCRLG
;
A
#
# COMPACT_ATOMS: atom_id res chain seq x y z
N MET A 1 15.02 -4.29 12.02
CA MET A 1 15.30 -2.85 11.87
C MET A 1 14.66 -2.34 10.60
N ARG A 2 14.16 -1.13 10.64
CA ARG A 2 13.50 -0.51 9.51
C ARG A 2 14.46 -0.35 8.33
N ALA A 3 14.11 -0.89 7.18
CA ALA A 3 14.88 -0.74 5.96
C ALA A 3 14.47 0.58 5.23
N PRO A 4 15.37 1.16 4.44
CA PRO A 4 15.12 2.46 3.78
C PRO A 4 14.29 2.32 2.50
N PHE A 5 13.13 1.70 2.62
CA PHE A 5 12.13 1.67 1.56
C PHE A 5 10.73 1.48 2.15
N GLN A 6 9.75 1.81 1.35
CA GLN A 6 8.34 1.67 1.70
C GLN A 6 7.63 0.86 0.62
N ILE A 7 6.49 0.27 0.97
CA ILE A 7 5.65 -0.43 0.00
C ILE A 7 4.23 0.12 0.03
N LEU A 8 3.56 -0.07 -1.08
CA LEU A 8 2.14 0.21 -1.26
C LEU A 8 1.51 -1.06 -1.82
N ALA A 9 0.44 -1.52 -1.22
CA ALA A 9 -0.24 -2.74 -1.67
C ALA A 9 -1.73 -2.46 -1.88
N ILE A 10 -2.22 -2.81 -3.08
CA ILE A 10 -3.59 -2.52 -3.51
C ILE A 10 -4.38 -3.82 -3.60
N PRO A 11 -5.34 -4.06 -2.68
CA PRO A 11 -6.22 -5.23 -2.78
C PRO A 11 -7.25 -5.01 -3.89
N TYR A 12 -7.45 -6.02 -4.74
CA TYR A 12 -8.52 -5.98 -5.73
C TYR A 12 -9.29 -7.30 -5.75
N ARG A 13 -10.53 -7.25 -6.21
CA ARG A 13 -11.34 -8.45 -6.47
C ARG A 13 -12.52 -8.11 -7.36
N MET A 14 -13.10 -9.16 -7.95
CA MET A 14 -14.36 -9.04 -8.69
C MET A 14 -15.52 -9.14 -7.71
N VAL A 15 -16.45 -8.21 -7.80
CA VAL A 15 -17.68 -8.22 -7.00
C VAL A 15 -18.85 -8.00 -7.96
N ASP A 16 -19.69 -9.01 -8.11
CA ASP A 16 -20.86 -8.97 -9.01
C ASP A 16 -20.49 -8.54 -10.45
N GLY A 17 -19.40 -9.10 -10.96
CA GLY A 17 -18.93 -8.83 -12.32
C GLY A 17 -18.17 -7.52 -12.49
N ALA A 18 -17.97 -6.76 -11.43
CA ALA A 18 -17.22 -5.50 -11.46
C ALA A 18 -15.93 -5.61 -10.67
N LEU A 19 -14.85 -5.07 -11.23
CA LEU A 19 -13.55 -5.01 -10.57
C LEU A 19 -13.59 -3.91 -9.50
N LYS A 20 -13.23 -4.27 -8.26
CA LYS A 20 -13.23 -3.34 -7.13
C LYS A 20 -11.90 -3.35 -6.40
N TYR A 21 -11.58 -2.21 -5.80
CA TYR A 21 -10.36 -1.98 -5.05
C TYR A 21 -10.68 -1.61 -3.63
N CYS A 22 -9.92 -2.15 -2.68
CA CYS A 22 -10.15 -1.86 -1.26
C CYS A 22 -9.35 -0.64 -0.83
N VAL A 23 -10.05 0.38 -0.36
CA VAL A 23 -9.45 1.62 0.13
C VAL A 23 -9.66 1.71 1.64
N PHE A 24 -8.66 2.21 2.35
CA PHE A 24 -8.64 2.23 3.81
C PHE A 24 -8.66 3.66 4.34
N HIS A 25 -9.46 3.88 5.36
CA HIS A 25 -9.57 5.18 6.03
C HIS A 25 -8.68 5.17 7.28
N ARG A 26 -7.77 6.12 7.38
CA ARG A 26 -6.86 6.21 8.52
C ARG A 26 -7.62 6.50 9.80
N SER A 27 -7.15 5.94 10.92
CA SER A 27 -7.76 6.16 12.23
C SER A 27 -7.34 7.50 12.86
N ASP A 28 -6.23 8.08 12.42
CA ASP A 28 -5.65 9.30 12.98
C ASP A 28 -6.00 10.58 12.22
N CYS A 29 -6.54 10.47 11.03
CA CYS A 29 -6.91 11.62 10.20
C CYS A 29 -7.92 11.21 9.12
N ASP A 30 -8.55 12.19 8.48
CA ASP A 30 -9.57 11.94 7.46
C ASP A 30 -8.91 11.79 6.07
N GLU A 31 -8.10 10.74 5.92
CA GLU A 31 -7.44 10.43 4.68
C GLU A 31 -7.66 8.97 4.28
N TRP A 32 -7.89 8.76 2.98
CA TRP A 32 -8.09 7.44 2.40
C TRP A 32 -6.87 7.04 1.58
N GLN A 33 -6.43 5.79 1.75
CA GLN A 33 -5.22 5.29 1.12
C GLN A 33 -5.27 3.77 0.97
N PHE A 34 -4.28 3.22 0.27
CA PHE A 34 -4.07 1.77 0.24
C PHE A 34 -3.16 1.35 1.39
N ILE A 35 -2.93 0.05 1.52
CA ILE A 35 -2.01 -0.48 2.52
C ILE A 35 -0.62 0.05 2.23
N ALA A 36 0.02 0.63 3.24
CA ALA A 36 1.37 1.16 3.13
C ALA A 36 2.17 0.81 4.37
N GLY A 37 3.44 0.58 4.21
CA GLY A 37 4.30 0.27 5.35
C GLY A 37 5.74 0.15 4.94
N GLY A 38 6.62 -0.02 5.91
CA GLY A 38 8.04 -0.07 5.70
C GLY A 38 8.61 -1.48 5.59
N GLY A 39 9.70 -1.60 4.85
CA GLY A 39 10.47 -2.81 4.83
C GLY A 39 11.21 -3.03 6.15
N GLU A 40 11.51 -4.27 6.45
CA GLU A 40 12.25 -4.68 7.64
C GLU A 40 13.49 -5.45 7.24
N ASP A 41 14.61 -5.11 7.87
CA ASP A 41 15.89 -5.83 7.71
C ASP A 41 16.24 -6.20 6.26
N ALA A 42 16.28 -7.49 5.97
CA ALA A 42 16.67 -8.01 4.67
C ALA A 42 15.49 -8.40 3.78
N GLU A 43 14.27 -7.95 4.12
CA GLU A 43 13.11 -8.23 3.28
C GLU A 43 13.27 -7.62 1.88
N THR A 44 12.80 -8.36 0.88
CA THR A 44 12.57 -7.76 -0.44
C THR A 44 11.31 -6.91 -0.37
N PRO A 45 11.10 -5.97 -1.30
CA PRO A 45 9.84 -5.21 -1.35
C PRO A 45 8.59 -6.10 -1.39
N LEU A 46 8.60 -7.18 -2.16
CA LEU A 46 7.46 -8.11 -2.22
C LEU A 46 7.20 -8.78 -0.88
N GLU A 47 8.26 -9.21 -0.20
CA GLU A 47 8.11 -9.82 1.13
C GLU A 47 7.51 -8.83 2.13
N ALA A 48 7.97 -7.58 2.09
CA ALA A 48 7.42 -6.52 2.94
C ALA A 48 5.95 -6.25 2.61
N ALA A 49 5.60 -6.23 1.32
CA ALA A 49 4.22 -6.00 0.89
C ALA A 49 3.30 -7.11 1.39
N LYS A 50 3.73 -8.36 1.30
CA LYS A 50 2.96 -9.51 1.80
C LYS A 50 2.75 -9.44 3.31
N ARG A 51 3.79 -9.08 4.05
CA ARG A 51 3.71 -8.95 5.51
C ARG A 51 2.75 -7.83 5.90
N GLU A 52 2.90 -6.66 5.28
CA GLU A 52 2.03 -5.52 5.57
C GLU A 52 0.56 -5.79 5.22
N ALA A 53 0.31 -6.48 4.10
CA ALA A 53 -1.05 -6.85 3.72
C ALA A 53 -1.70 -7.73 4.77
N PHE A 54 -0.93 -8.64 5.36
CA PHE A 54 -1.43 -9.49 6.43
C PHE A 54 -1.62 -8.71 7.74
N GLU A 55 -0.64 -7.88 8.12
CA GLU A 55 -0.71 -7.11 9.35
C GLU A 55 -1.85 -6.08 9.34
N GLU A 56 -2.02 -5.37 8.24
CA GLU A 56 -2.98 -4.27 8.15
C GLU A 56 -4.35 -4.68 7.62
N GLY A 57 -4.45 -5.76 6.87
CA GLY A 57 -5.70 -6.18 6.26
C GLY A 57 -6.10 -7.61 6.56
N GLY A 58 -5.25 -8.37 7.22
CA GLY A 58 -5.48 -9.79 7.46
C GLY A 58 -5.52 -10.62 6.19
N ALA A 59 -4.96 -10.10 5.10
CA ALA A 59 -5.09 -10.70 3.78
C ALA A 59 -3.86 -11.51 3.38
N ARG A 60 -4.10 -12.66 2.76
CA ARG A 60 -3.07 -13.49 2.13
C ARG A 60 -3.47 -13.75 0.69
N SER A 61 -2.49 -13.80 -0.20
CA SER A 61 -2.77 -14.04 -1.61
C SER A 61 -1.57 -14.69 -2.28
N ASP A 62 -1.84 -15.54 -3.27
CA ASP A 62 -0.80 -16.10 -4.15
C ASP A 62 -0.73 -15.32 -5.47
N ALA A 63 -1.64 -14.37 -5.68
CA ALA A 63 -1.72 -13.61 -6.91
C ALA A 63 -1.26 -12.18 -6.68
N TRP A 64 0.05 -11.95 -6.82
CA TRP A 64 0.68 -10.64 -6.66
C TRP A 64 1.17 -10.10 -7.99
N ILE A 65 0.96 -8.82 -8.21
CA ILE A 65 1.43 -8.10 -9.38
C ILE A 65 2.39 -7.01 -8.91
N GLU A 66 3.63 -7.08 -9.40
CA GLU A 66 4.60 -6.02 -9.16
C GLU A 66 4.36 -4.90 -10.17
N LEU A 67 4.11 -3.70 -9.68
CA LEU A 67 3.86 -2.54 -10.53
C LEU A 67 5.18 -1.82 -10.84
N LYS A 68 5.19 -1.07 -11.92
CA LYS A 68 6.33 -0.22 -12.26
C LYS A 68 6.25 1.15 -11.62
N SER A 69 5.09 1.52 -11.12
CA SER A 69 4.90 2.78 -10.40
C SER A 69 5.83 2.84 -9.19
N LEU A 70 6.65 3.87 -9.14
CA LEU A 70 7.65 4.08 -8.12
C LEU A 70 7.56 5.53 -7.67
N SER A 71 7.44 5.72 -6.37
CA SER A 71 7.39 7.05 -5.78
C SER A 71 8.52 7.18 -4.76
N TYR A 72 8.86 8.41 -4.39
CA TYR A 72 9.87 8.66 -3.37
C TYR A 72 9.26 9.49 -2.26
N LEU A 73 9.62 9.16 -1.02
CA LEU A 73 9.16 9.84 0.17
C LEU A 73 10.34 10.56 0.83
N PRO A 74 10.15 11.82 1.28
CA PRO A 74 11.18 12.44 2.12
C PRO A 74 11.31 11.66 3.42
N VAL A 75 12.54 11.47 3.89
CA VAL A 75 12.78 10.66 5.11
C VAL A 75 12.11 11.26 6.34
N THR A 76 11.75 12.53 6.28
CA THR A 76 11.08 13.22 7.38
C THR A 76 9.70 12.65 7.73
N VAL A 77 9.08 11.87 6.82
CA VAL A 77 7.81 11.19 7.12
C VAL A 77 8.01 9.94 7.98
N ILE A 78 9.25 9.51 8.16
CA ILE A 78 9.61 8.36 9.00
C ILE A 78 10.17 8.89 10.32
N SER A 79 9.81 8.28 11.44
CA SER A 79 10.31 8.74 12.73
C SER A 79 11.84 8.63 12.80
N GLU A 80 12.47 9.57 13.46
CA GLU A 80 13.92 9.59 13.64
C GLU A 80 14.41 8.29 14.27
N LYS A 81 13.67 7.77 15.24
CA LYS A 81 14.01 6.52 15.91
C LYS A 81 14.17 5.35 14.92
N CYS A 82 13.33 5.30 13.90
CA CYS A 82 13.36 4.23 12.90
C CYS A 82 14.46 4.43 11.85
N ARG A 83 14.84 5.66 11.55
CA ARG A 83 15.77 5.98 10.45
C ARG A 83 17.19 6.38 10.89
N ARG A 84 17.45 6.46 12.19
CA ARG A 84 18.75 6.94 12.69
C ARG A 84 19.95 6.10 12.28
N HIS A 85 19.72 4.85 11.94
CA HIS A 85 20.79 3.93 11.50
C HIS A 85 21.04 3.96 9.99
N TRP A 86 20.23 4.74 9.25
CA TRP A 86 20.44 4.92 7.81
C TRP A 86 21.60 5.90 7.58
N SER A 87 22.18 5.85 6.38
CA SER A 87 23.23 6.78 5.99
C SER A 87 22.74 8.23 6.10
N GLU A 88 23.59 9.15 6.54
CA GLU A 88 23.24 10.56 6.72
C GLU A 88 22.80 11.25 5.42
N ASP A 89 23.24 10.72 4.28
CA ASP A 89 22.87 11.26 2.97
C ASP A 89 21.62 10.61 2.37
N THR A 90 20.87 9.88 3.18
CA THR A 90 19.57 9.34 2.79
C THR A 90 18.50 10.42 2.99
N TYR A 91 18.12 11.08 1.91
CA TYR A 91 17.14 12.17 1.96
C TYR A 91 15.74 11.73 1.54
N VAL A 92 15.68 10.74 0.65
CA VAL A 92 14.42 10.17 0.16
C VAL A 92 14.53 8.65 0.13
N ILE A 93 13.38 7.97 0.28
CA ILE A 93 13.32 6.52 0.17
C ILE A 93 12.28 6.13 -0.87
N PRO A 94 12.51 5.04 -1.61
CA PRO A 94 11.53 4.58 -2.61
C PRO A 94 10.33 3.91 -1.96
N GLU A 95 9.17 4.08 -2.60
CA GLU A 95 7.95 3.35 -2.29
C GLU A 95 7.62 2.47 -3.49
N TYR A 96 7.73 1.16 -3.29
CA TYR A 96 7.42 0.15 -4.32
C TYR A 96 5.96 -0.25 -4.23
N SER A 97 5.31 -0.41 -5.39
CA SER A 97 3.87 -0.63 -5.47
C SER A 97 3.51 -2.01 -6.00
N PHE A 98 2.47 -2.59 -5.41
CA PHE A 98 1.99 -3.93 -5.75
C PHE A 98 0.47 -3.95 -5.77
N GLY A 99 -0.08 -4.87 -6.58
CA GLY A 99 -1.49 -5.23 -6.49
C GLY A 99 -1.61 -6.69 -6.12
N PHE A 100 -2.69 -7.07 -5.45
CA PHE A 100 -2.93 -8.48 -5.14
C PHE A 100 -4.42 -8.80 -5.13
N GLU A 101 -4.76 -9.98 -5.61
CA GLU A 101 -6.14 -10.45 -5.56
C GLU A 101 -6.47 -10.83 -4.13
N CYS A 102 -7.47 -10.18 -3.56
CA CYS A 102 -7.87 -10.37 -2.18
C CYS A 102 -9.23 -11.05 -2.12
N ARG A 103 -9.25 -12.30 -1.71
CA ARG A 103 -10.48 -13.10 -1.55
C ARG A 103 -10.91 -13.19 -0.11
N ASP A 104 -10.03 -12.83 0.82
CA ASP A 104 -10.31 -12.90 2.25
C ASP A 104 -11.12 -11.70 2.72
N ASP A 105 -11.78 -11.84 3.85
CA ASP A 105 -12.38 -10.70 4.53
C ASP A 105 -11.27 -9.84 5.12
N ILE A 106 -11.43 -8.53 5.03
CA ILE A 106 -10.47 -7.58 5.57
C ILE A 106 -10.59 -7.55 7.09
N LYS A 107 -9.44 -7.61 7.77
CA LYS A 107 -9.35 -7.46 9.23
C LYS A 107 -8.46 -6.27 9.51
N LEU A 108 -9.08 -5.17 9.95
CA LEU A 108 -8.37 -3.92 10.16
C LEU A 108 -7.38 -3.99 11.33
N SER A 109 -6.24 -3.32 11.16
CA SER A 109 -5.30 -3.03 12.23
C SER A 109 -5.69 -1.71 12.90
N ARG A 110 -4.88 -1.25 13.86
CA ARG A 110 -5.12 0.02 14.55
C ARG A 110 -4.93 1.24 13.64
N GLU A 111 -4.22 1.10 12.53
CA GLU A 111 -3.91 2.22 11.64
C GLU A 111 -5.12 2.71 10.87
N HIS A 112 -6.12 1.84 10.67
CA HIS A 112 -7.27 2.15 9.85
C HIS A 112 -8.58 1.96 10.63
N ALA A 113 -9.49 2.92 10.49
CA ALA A 113 -10.79 2.90 11.16
C ALA A 113 -11.83 2.11 10.37
N GLU A 114 -11.73 2.11 9.05
CA GLU A 114 -12.69 1.43 8.17
C GLU A 114 -12.09 1.16 6.80
N TYR A 115 -12.76 0.35 6.01
CA TYR A 115 -12.38 0.10 4.62
C TYR A 115 -13.62 0.04 3.76
N VAL A 116 -13.44 0.20 2.44
CA VAL A 116 -14.54 0.10 1.48
C VAL A 116 -14.01 -0.43 0.15
N TRP A 117 -14.83 -1.24 -0.51
CA TRP A 117 -14.53 -1.74 -1.85
C TRP A 117 -15.17 -0.81 -2.88
N LEU A 118 -14.37 -0.22 -3.75
CA LEU A 118 -14.80 0.80 -4.69
C LEU A 118 -14.41 0.46 -6.12
N THR A 119 -15.22 0.93 -7.07
CA THR A 119 -14.82 0.91 -8.48
C THR A 119 -13.64 1.85 -8.70
N TYR A 120 -12.96 1.70 -9.82
CA TYR A 120 -11.80 2.51 -10.15
C TYR A 120 -12.08 4.01 -10.06
N ASP A 121 -13.14 4.48 -10.72
CA ASP A 121 -13.45 5.92 -10.77
C ASP A 121 -13.71 6.52 -9.38
N VAL A 122 -14.42 5.80 -8.55
CA VAL A 122 -14.74 6.25 -7.19
C VAL A 122 -13.48 6.23 -6.31
N ALA A 123 -12.68 5.18 -6.44
CA ALA A 123 -11.42 5.07 -5.69
C ALA A 123 -10.47 6.20 -6.04
N MET A 124 -10.32 6.53 -7.33
CA MET A 124 -9.47 7.63 -7.79
C MET A 124 -9.83 8.96 -7.15
N LYS A 125 -11.12 9.21 -6.94
CA LYS A 125 -11.61 10.45 -6.33
C LYS A 125 -11.40 10.48 -4.82
N LYS A 126 -11.41 9.31 -4.18
CA LYS A 126 -11.34 9.21 -2.72
C LYS A 126 -9.91 9.24 -2.18
N LEU A 127 -8.97 8.71 -2.93
CA LEU A 127 -7.57 8.59 -2.49
C LEU A 127 -6.91 9.96 -2.30
N LYS A 128 -6.20 10.10 -1.19
CA LYS A 128 -5.50 11.33 -0.82
C LYS A 128 -4.23 11.54 -1.65
N TRP A 129 -3.43 10.47 -1.86
CA TRP A 129 -2.07 10.61 -2.35
C TRP A 129 -1.95 10.33 -3.85
N ASP A 130 -1.17 11.16 -4.55
CA ASP A 130 -0.92 10.97 -5.98
C ASP A 130 -0.24 9.63 -6.27
N SER A 131 0.67 9.20 -5.40
CA SER A 131 1.34 7.91 -5.55
C SER A 131 0.35 6.75 -5.58
N ASN A 132 -0.69 6.82 -4.73
CA ASN A 132 -1.75 5.82 -4.69
C ASN A 132 -2.56 5.84 -5.99
N ARG A 133 -2.91 7.03 -6.49
CA ARG A 133 -3.67 7.16 -7.74
C ARG A 133 -2.89 6.66 -8.95
N THR A 134 -1.60 6.98 -9.01
CA THR A 134 -0.74 6.52 -10.11
C THR A 134 -0.63 4.99 -10.12
N ALA A 135 -0.39 4.40 -8.95
CA ALA A 135 -0.30 2.95 -8.82
C ALA A 135 -1.63 2.28 -9.17
N LEU A 136 -2.75 2.86 -8.73
CA LEU A 136 -4.08 2.34 -9.06
C LEU A 136 -4.35 2.41 -10.57
N TYR A 137 -3.95 3.50 -11.21
CA TYR A 137 -4.09 3.65 -12.66
C TYR A 137 -3.36 2.50 -13.38
N GLU A 138 -2.11 2.26 -13.02
CA GLU A 138 -1.32 1.18 -13.62
C GLU A 138 -1.96 -0.18 -13.40
N LEU A 139 -2.36 -0.46 -12.16
CA LEU A 139 -2.99 -1.74 -11.83
C LEU A 139 -4.27 -1.95 -12.64
N ASN A 140 -5.10 -0.91 -12.73
CA ASN A 140 -6.34 -0.99 -13.50
C ASN A 140 -6.07 -1.28 -14.99
N CYS A 141 -5.03 -0.69 -15.55
CA CYS A 141 -4.61 -0.98 -16.92
C CYS A 141 -4.18 -2.44 -17.09
N ARG A 142 -3.43 -2.98 -16.12
CA ARG A 142 -2.94 -4.35 -16.18
C ARG A 142 -4.05 -5.39 -16.01
N LEU A 143 -5.08 -5.06 -15.27
CA LEU A 143 -6.20 -5.97 -15.03
C LEU A 143 -7.23 -5.95 -16.17
N GLY A 144 -7.08 -5.07 -17.09
CA GLY A 144 -7.92 -4.96 -18.26
C GLY A 144 -9.01 -3.94 -18.14
#